data_2e92902f3fae5505e107acbf4d73552b
#
_entry.id   2e92902f3fae5505e107acbf4d73552b
#
_cell.length_a   1.000
_cell.length_b   1.000
_cell.length_c   1.000
_cell.angle_alpha   90.00
_cell.angle_beta   90.00
_cell.angle_gamma   90.00
#
_symmetry.space_group_name_H-M   'P 1'
#
loop_
_entity.id
_entity.type
_entity.pdbx_description
1 polymer ?
#
loop_
_entity_poly.entity_id
_entity_poly.type
_entity_poly.pdbx_seq_one_letter_code
_entity_poly.pdbx_strand_id
1 'polypeptide(L)'
;MLSTHAQNGASGNHLDTTEAKSQLENSLNNSKALSEVAKHQQTDPLDNLEHLKSFVAALEKDDTAQTKSQADAFKQALMILASPNSIALSSNQDIHLSADGQISHSASDSINLCTQKSVVAHAQNKISLFAAQEGARLYAGKGKVEIQAQNDGADLIVRKGVQIISTEDRIEFIAKKKIVILSDTSMLEVSGKGVLTTTPGLFEVKSGQQNFLSGEKVSVSLPILPFGSFNNTCPLKGCYGNNNTQKDKNSD
;
A
#
# COMPACT_ATOMS: atom_id res chain seq x y z
N MET A 1 -11.16 4.49 -31.63
CA MET A 1 -12.14 4.99 -30.64
C MET A 1 -13.41 4.20 -30.78
N LEU A 2 -13.82 3.46 -29.75
CA LEU A 2 -15.14 2.85 -29.65
C LEU A 2 -15.93 3.71 -28.67
N SER A 3 -16.69 4.67 -29.17
CA SER A 3 -17.69 5.36 -28.35
C SER A 3 -19.06 4.79 -28.75
N THR A 4 -19.75 4.18 -27.81
CA THR A 4 -21.14 3.75 -28.00
C THR A 4 -22.06 4.82 -27.46
N HIS A 5 -22.32 5.85 -28.25
CA HIS A 5 -23.50 6.70 -28.06
C HIS A 5 -24.69 6.00 -28.75
N ALA A 6 -25.16 4.91 -28.19
CA ALA A 6 -26.42 4.31 -28.58
C ALA A 6 -27.56 5.03 -27.83
N GLN A 7 -27.87 6.26 -28.20
CA GLN A 7 -29.01 6.97 -27.65
C GLN A 7 -29.87 7.53 -28.77
N ASN A 8 -31.17 7.28 -28.71
CA ASN A 8 -32.15 7.98 -29.49
C ASN A 8 -32.04 9.48 -29.17
N GLY A 9 -31.63 10.30 -30.15
CA GLY A 9 -31.47 11.75 -30.00
C GLY A 9 -30.05 12.24 -29.70
N ALA A 10 -29.02 11.43 -29.80
CA ALA A 10 -27.64 11.89 -29.65
C ALA A 10 -27.27 12.86 -30.78
N SER A 11 -26.99 14.10 -30.41
CA SER A 11 -26.57 15.19 -31.31
C SER A 11 -25.05 15.47 -31.24
N GLY A 12 -24.29 14.62 -30.53
CA GLY A 12 -22.86 14.81 -30.31
C GLY A 12 -21.98 14.38 -31.49
N ASN A 13 -20.84 15.03 -31.67
CA ASN A 13 -19.81 14.63 -32.61
C ASN A 13 -19.12 13.33 -32.16
N HIS A 14 -18.60 12.53 -33.12
CA HIS A 14 -17.85 11.29 -32.82
C HIS A 14 -16.67 11.43 -31.88
N LEU A 15 -16.15 12.65 -31.69
CA LEU A 15 -15.04 13.00 -30.79
C LEU A 15 -15.50 13.88 -29.62
N ASP A 16 -16.76 13.81 -29.23
CA ASP A 16 -17.20 14.46 -28.00
C ASP A 16 -16.67 13.71 -26.78
N THR A 17 -15.69 14.31 -26.11
CA THR A 17 -15.03 13.77 -24.91
C THR A 17 -15.48 14.47 -23.63
N THR A 18 -16.47 15.34 -23.70
CA THR A 18 -16.87 16.21 -22.59
C THR A 18 -17.23 15.39 -21.34
N GLU A 19 -18.02 14.35 -21.47
CA GLU A 19 -18.39 13.49 -20.35
C GLU A 19 -17.21 12.67 -19.82
N ALA A 20 -16.42 12.06 -20.71
CA ALA A 20 -15.23 11.29 -20.32
C ALA A 20 -14.19 12.17 -19.60
N LYS A 21 -13.98 13.40 -20.11
CA LYS A 21 -13.10 14.39 -19.48
C LYS A 21 -13.61 14.76 -18.09
N SER A 22 -14.89 15.07 -17.95
CA SER A 22 -15.52 15.40 -16.66
C SER A 22 -15.38 14.26 -15.64
N GLN A 23 -15.59 13.01 -16.04
CA GLN A 23 -15.42 11.83 -15.18
C GLN A 23 -13.97 11.69 -14.72
N LEU A 24 -13.00 11.88 -15.61
CA LEU A 24 -11.57 11.78 -15.27
C LEU A 24 -11.08 12.96 -14.43
N GLU A 25 -11.60 14.16 -14.63
CA GLU A 25 -11.35 15.33 -13.78
C GLU A 25 -11.88 15.11 -12.36
N ASN A 26 -13.09 14.55 -12.21
CA ASN A 26 -13.63 14.18 -10.92
C ASN A 26 -12.75 13.13 -10.22
N SER A 27 -12.30 12.10 -10.95
CA SER A 27 -11.37 11.11 -10.43
C SER A 27 -10.04 11.73 -9.98
N LEU A 28 -9.48 12.65 -10.77
CA LEU A 28 -8.27 13.39 -10.40
C LEU A 28 -8.48 14.24 -9.14
N ASN A 29 -9.59 14.93 -9.02
CA ASN A 29 -9.89 15.78 -7.87
C ASN A 29 -10.09 14.95 -6.59
N ASN A 30 -10.80 13.82 -6.67
CA ASN A 30 -10.96 12.88 -5.56
C ASN A 30 -9.61 12.30 -5.13
N SER A 31 -8.77 11.90 -6.09
CA SER A 31 -7.44 11.37 -5.82
C SER A 31 -6.52 12.40 -5.16
N LYS A 32 -6.58 13.66 -5.61
CA LYS A 32 -5.85 14.77 -4.96
C LYS A 32 -6.30 14.99 -3.52
N ALA A 33 -7.59 15.04 -3.28
CA ALA A 33 -8.14 15.26 -1.94
C ALA A 33 -7.70 14.15 -0.97
N LEU A 34 -7.79 12.88 -1.37
CA LEU A 34 -7.32 11.75 -0.57
C LEU A 34 -5.80 11.77 -0.35
N SER A 35 -5.02 12.15 -1.36
CA SER A 35 -3.57 12.28 -1.25
C SER A 35 -3.16 13.38 -0.27
N GLU A 36 -3.86 14.51 -0.26
CA GLU A 36 -3.62 15.57 0.73
C GLU A 36 -3.98 15.13 2.15
N VAL A 37 -5.08 14.39 2.35
CA VAL A 37 -5.40 13.79 3.66
C VAL A 37 -4.28 12.84 4.11
N ALA A 38 -3.77 11.98 3.22
CA ALA A 38 -2.66 11.09 3.52
C ALA A 38 -1.40 11.86 3.95
N LYS A 39 -1.02 12.92 3.24
CA LYS A 39 0.11 13.79 3.61
C LYS A 39 -0.08 14.43 5.00
N HIS A 40 -1.25 14.97 5.29
CA HIS A 40 -1.55 15.55 6.60
C HIS A 40 -1.46 14.53 7.74
N GLN A 41 -1.74 13.27 7.46
CA GLN A 41 -1.59 12.16 8.42
C GLN A 41 -0.16 11.58 8.42
N GLN A 42 0.79 12.18 7.69
CA GLN A 42 2.18 11.71 7.58
C GLN A 42 2.29 10.27 7.03
N THR A 43 1.38 9.93 6.11
CA THR A 43 1.38 8.67 5.37
C THR A 43 1.74 8.91 3.89
N ASP A 44 1.87 7.82 3.13
CA ASP A 44 2.26 7.90 1.72
C ASP A 44 1.17 8.56 0.85
N PRO A 45 1.49 9.63 0.10
CA PRO A 45 0.58 10.17 -0.91
C PRO A 45 0.46 9.24 -2.11
N LEU A 46 -0.53 9.49 -2.97
CA LEU A 46 -0.66 8.79 -4.25
C LEU A 46 0.41 9.27 -5.25
N ASP A 47 1.14 8.34 -5.84
CA ASP A 47 2.24 8.63 -6.78
C ASP A 47 1.75 8.92 -8.21
N ASN A 48 0.48 8.62 -8.54
CA ASN A 48 -0.06 8.67 -9.91
C ASN A 48 -0.70 10.00 -10.31
N LEU A 49 -0.74 11.01 -9.44
CA LEU A 49 -1.48 12.26 -9.67
C LEU A 49 -0.99 13.04 -10.89
N GLU A 50 0.32 13.13 -11.10
CA GLU A 50 0.88 13.86 -12.24
C GLU A 50 0.60 13.12 -13.57
N HIS A 51 0.62 11.79 -13.58
CA HIS A 51 0.27 11.00 -14.77
C HIS A 51 -1.20 11.15 -15.11
N LEU A 52 -2.09 11.10 -14.13
CA LEU A 52 -3.52 11.30 -14.34
C LEU A 52 -3.83 12.72 -14.83
N LYS A 53 -3.16 13.72 -14.28
CA LYS A 53 -3.26 15.13 -14.72
C LYS A 53 -2.80 15.29 -16.18
N SER A 54 -1.66 14.70 -16.54
CA SER A 54 -1.13 14.73 -17.90
C SER A 54 -2.07 14.02 -18.88
N PHE A 55 -2.68 12.91 -18.47
CA PHE A 55 -3.66 12.19 -19.28
C PHE A 55 -4.92 13.04 -19.51
N VAL A 56 -5.47 13.66 -18.47
CA VAL A 56 -6.63 14.58 -18.60
C VAL A 56 -6.31 15.74 -19.54
N ALA A 57 -5.12 16.32 -19.44
CA ALA A 57 -4.68 17.40 -20.35
C ALA A 57 -4.53 16.92 -21.80
N ALA A 58 -4.15 15.67 -22.03
CA ALA A 58 -4.06 15.10 -23.38
C ALA A 58 -5.41 14.86 -24.07
N LEU A 59 -6.52 14.91 -23.31
CA LEU A 59 -7.88 14.87 -23.87
C LEU A 59 -8.33 16.20 -24.48
N GLU A 60 -7.56 17.26 -24.31
CA GLU A 60 -7.85 18.54 -24.96
C GLU A 60 -7.66 18.41 -26.46
N LYS A 61 -8.60 18.99 -27.20
CA LYS A 61 -8.55 19.03 -28.66
C LYS A 61 -7.38 19.91 -29.11
N ASP A 62 -6.82 19.59 -30.25
CA ASP A 62 -5.82 20.44 -30.91
C ASP A 62 -6.52 21.61 -31.63
N ASP A 63 -6.63 22.75 -30.97
CA ASP A 63 -7.25 23.96 -31.53
C ASP A 63 -6.42 24.63 -32.64
N THR A 64 -5.22 24.12 -32.92
CA THR A 64 -4.36 24.69 -33.98
C THR A 64 -4.76 24.27 -35.40
N ALA A 65 -5.65 23.31 -35.56
CA ALA A 65 -6.18 22.87 -36.84
C ALA A 65 -7.32 23.80 -37.33
N GLN A 66 -7.00 25.03 -37.72
CA GLN A 66 -7.96 26.01 -38.18
C GLN A 66 -8.46 25.85 -39.64
N THR A 67 -8.44 24.67 -40.20
CA THR A 67 -9.03 24.44 -41.54
C THR A 67 -10.30 23.60 -41.41
N LYS A 68 -11.39 24.15 -41.89
CA LYS A 68 -12.78 23.64 -41.87
C LYS A 68 -13.03 22.26 -42.47
N SER A 69 -11.98 21.47 -42.78
CA SER A 69 -12.08 20.15 -43.42
C SER A 69 -11.27 19.04 -42.74
N GLN A 70 -10.58 19.31 -41.62
CA GLN A 70 -9.91 18.28 -40.86
C GLN A 70 -10.79 17.82 -39.69
N ALA A 71 -10.91 16.50 -39.54
CA ALA A 71 -11.59 15.93 -38.38
C ALA A 71 -10.86 16.33 -37.09
N ASP A 72 -11.61 16.69 -36.05
CA ASP A 72 -11.06 16.93 -34.72
C ASP A 72 -10.14 15.76 -34.31
N ALA A 73 -8.93 16.06 -33.89
CA ALA A 73 -7.95 15.06 -33.46
C ALA A 73 -7.45 15.37 -32.03
N PHE A 74 -7.06 14.33 -31.32
CA PHE A 74 -6.35 14.51 -30.05
C PHE A 74 -4.90 14.90 -30.33
N LYS A 75 -4.29 15.65 -29.41
CA LYS A 75 -2.85 15.98 -29.45
C LYS A 75 -1.94 14.75 -29.41
N GLN A 76 -2.45 13.62 -28.95
CA GLN A 76 -1.72 12.35 -28.83
C GLN A 76 -2.61 11.19 -29.29
N ALA A 77 -1.99 10.07 -29.67
CA ALA A 77 -2.70 8.83 -29.99
C ALA A 77 -3.29 8.22 -28.70
N LEU A 78 -4.61 8.25 -28.56
CA LEU A 78 -5.33 7.76 -27.39
C LEU A 78 -6.43 6.77 -27.80
N MET A 79 -6.68 5.78 -26.93
CA MET A 79 -7.88 4.96 -26.98
C MET A 79 -8.71 5.23 -25.72
N ILE A 80 -9.96 5.60 -25.88
CA ILE A 80 -10.88 5.90 -24.79
C ILE A 80 -12.09 4.98 -24.92
N LEU A 81 -12.41 4.25 -23.84
CA LEU A 81 -13.69 3.56 -23.68
C LEU A 81 -14.46 4.32 -22.62
N ALA A 82 -15.52 4.97 -23.04
CA ALA A 82 -16.36 5.76 -22.16
C ALA A 82 -17.83 5.42 -22.41
N SER A 83 -18.62 5.38 -21.36
CA SER A 83 -20.07 5.16 -21.40
C SER A 83 -20.74 6.04 -20.35
N PRO A 84 -21.88 6.67 -20.65
CA PRO A 84 -22.63 7.44 -19.66
C PRO A 84 -23.21 6.59 -18.53
N ASN A 85 -23.35 5.27 -18.72
CA ASN A 85 -23.90 4.36 -17.73
C ASN A 85 -22.85 3.38 -17.21
N SER A 86 -22.51 2.34 -17.98
CA SER A 86 -21.68 1.25 -17.51
C SER A 86 -20.81 0.68 -18.60
N ILE A 87 -19.64 0.17 -18.22
CA ILE A 87 -18.75 -0.63 -19.06
C ILE A 87 -18.54 -1.97 -18.35
N ALA A 88 -18.82 -3.07 -19.05
CA ALA A 88 -18.54 -4.42 -18.57
C ALA A 88 -17.47 -5.07 -19.44
N LEU A 89 -16.44 -5.63 -18.82
CA LEU A 89 -15.44 -6.47 -19.45
C LEU A 89 -15.60 -7.88 -18.88
N SER A 90 -15.91 -8.86 -19.74
CA SER A 90 -16.14 -10.24 -19.35
C SER A 90 -15.48 -11.19 -20.34
N SER A 91 -14.89 -12.26 -19.82
CA SER A 91 -14.28 -13.33 -20.61
C SER A 91 -14.58 -14.68 -19.96
N ASN A 92 -14.71 -15.73 -20.78
CA ASN A 92 -14.82 -17.10 -20.29
C ASN A 92 -13.47 -17.68 -19.81
N GLN A 93 -12.37 -16.98 -20.06
CA GLN A 93 -11.04 -17.40 -19.62
C GLN A 93 -10.34 -16.26 -18.87
N ASP A 94 -9.48 -15.51 -19.53
CA ASP A 94 -8.62 -14.55 -18.86
C ASP A 94 -8.86 -13.14 -19.37
N ILE A 95 -8.62 -12.15 -18.51
CA ILE A 95 -8.47 -10.74 -18.85
C ILE A 95 -7.10 -10.29 -18.34
N HIS A 96 -6.19 -9.96 -19.26
CA HIS A 96 -4.86 -9.46 -18.94
C HIS A 96 -4.80 -7.95 -19.15
N LEU A 97 -4.40 -7.22 -18.10
CA LEU A 97 -4.13 -5.79 -18.15
C LEU A 97 -2.63 -5.59 -17.91
N SER A 98 -1.95 -4.98 -18.88
CA SER A 98 -0.51 -4.70 -18.80
C SER A 98 -0.21 -3.32 -19.33
N ALA A 99 0.69 -2.60 -18.68
CA ALA A 99 1.17 -1.30 -19.10
C ALA A 99 2.67 -1.16 -18.75
N ASP A 100 3.44 -0.55 -19.64
CA ASP A 100 4.83 -0.18 -19.34
C ASP A 100 4.92 0.97 -18.34
N GLY A 101 3.87 1.78 -18.23
CA GLY A 101 3.71 2.85 -17.26
C GLY A 101 2.87 2.41 -16.06
N GLN A 102 1.73 3.03 -15.86
CA GLN A 102 0.89 2.82 -14.68
C GLN A 102 -0.49 2.26 -15.04
N ILE A 103 -1.02 1.41 -14.16
CA ILE A 103 -2.44 1.02 -14.16
C ILE A 103 -3.08 1.66 -12.93
N SER A 104 -4.03 2.57 -13.15
CA SER A 104 -4.74 3.29 -12.08
C SER A 104 -6.20 2.87 -12.03
N HIS A 105 -6.65 2.46 -10.86
CA HIS A 105 -8.06 2.19 -10.58
C HIS A 105 -8.58 3.25 -9.61
N SER A 106 -9.62 3.98 -10.02
CA SER A 106 -10.25 5.01 -9.19
C SER A 106 -11.76 4.88 -9.31
N ALA A 107 -12.45 4.96 -8.19
CA ALA A 107 -13.89 4.97 -8.10
C ALA A 107 -14.34 6.02 -7.08
N SER A 108 -15.49 6.66 -7.31
CA SER A 108 -16.07 7.62 -6.36
C SER A 108 -16.73 6.91 -5.16
N ASP A 109 -17.07 5.64 -5.30
CA ASP A 109 -17.68 4.83 -4.24
C ASP A 109 -16.71 3.71 -3.82
N SER A 110 -16.73 2.56 -4.47
CA SER A 110 -16.01 1.37 -3.99
C SER A 110 -15.25 0.65 -5.10
N ILE A 111 -14.12 0.06 -4.75
CA ILE A 111 -13.43 -0.94 -5.56
C ILE A 111 -13.51 -2.28 -4.84
N ASN A 112 -14.21 -3.26 -5.43
CA ASN A 112 -14.39 -4.58 -4.86
C ASN A 112 -13.53 -5.61 -5.60
N LEU A 113 -12.70 -6.33 -4.86
CA LEU A 113 -11.89 -7.44 -5.36
C LEU A 113 -12.40 -8.73 -4.74
N CYS A 114 -12.94 -9.63 -5.56
CA CYS A 114 -13.48 -10.92 -5.11
C CYS A 114 -12.92 -12.04 -5.97
N THR A 115 -12.45 -13.11 -5.34
CA THR A 115 -11.94 -14.30 -6.01
C THR A 115 -12.26 -15.56 -5.21
N GLN A 116 -12.43 -16.68 -5.89
CA GLN A 116 -12.62 -17.98 -5.23
C GLN A 116 -11.32 -18.61 -4.74
N LYS A 117 -10.16 -18.15 -5.20
CA LYS A 117 -8.85 -18.74 -4.84
C LYS A 117 -7.95 -17.73 -4.11
N SER A 118 -7.33 -16.83 -4.83
CA SER A 118 -6.25 -16.01 -4.26
C SER A 118 -6.23 -14.60 -4.81
N VAL A 119 -5.94 -13.63 -3.95
CA VAL A 119 -5.46 -12.30 -4.35
C VAL A 119 -4.00 -12.23 -3.98
N VAL A 120 -3.13 -11.97 -4.95
CA VAL A 120 -1.66 -11.90 -4.76
C VAL A 120 -1.19 -10.54 -5.25
N ALA A 121 -0.50 -9.80 -4.39
CA ALA A 121 0.08 -8.51 -4.70
C ALA A 121 1.59 -8.53 -4.44
N HIS A 122 2.39 -8.20 -5.46
CA HIS A 122 3.84 -8.07 -5.35
C HIS A 122 4.25 -6.67 -5.77
N ALA A 123 5.11 -6.03 -4.99
CA ALA A 123 5.71 -4.75 -5.33
C ALA A 123 7.21 -4.81 -5.04
N GLN A 124 8.03 -4.24 -5.93
CA GLN A 124 9.47 -4.18 -5.73
C GLN A 124 9.84 -3.22 -4.58
N ASN A 125 9.15 -2.09 -4.46
CA ASN A 125 9.51 -1.06 -3.51
C ASN A 125 8.64 -1.12 -2.25
N LYS A 126 7.33 -0.89 -2.36
CA LYS A 126 6.43 -0.84 -1.21
C LYS A 126 4.99 -1.17 -1.56
N ILE A 127 4.25 -1.63 -0.57
CA ILE A 127 2.78 -1.67 -0.57
C ILE A 127 2.33 -0.75 0.55
N SER A 128 1.52 0.27 0.23
CA SER A 128 0.96 1.21 1.20
C SER A 128 -0.55 1.13 1.19
N LEU A 129 -1.16 0.99 2.37
CA LEU A 129 -2.60 0.92 2.56
C LEU A 129 -3.01 1.99 3.56
N PHE A 130 -3.84 2.93 3.14
CA PHE A 130 -4.32 4.02 3.96
C PHE A 130 -5.85 4.07 3.96
N ALA A 131 -6.46 4.12 5.15
CA ALA A 131 -7.88 4.31 5.34
C ALA A 131 -8.12 5.59 6.17
N ALA A 132 -8.77 6.58 5.57
CA ALA A 132 -8.91 7.92 6.17
C ALA A 132 -9.87 7.97 7.37
N GLN A 133 -10.89 7.13 7.43
CA GLN A 133 -11.98 7.26 8.42
C GLN A 133 -12.25 5.99 9.22
N GLU A 134 -12.62 4.90 8.56
CA GLU A 134 -13.15 3.70 9.25
C GLU A 134 -12.08 2.66 9.62
N GLY A 135 -10.82 2.92 9.26
CA GLY A 135 -9.69 2.04 9.56
C GLY A 135 -9.55 0.84 8.62
N ALA A 136 -8.58 0.00 8.92
CA ALA A 136 -8.26 -1.21 8.17
C ALA A 136 -8.51 -2.46 9.02
N ARG A 137 -9.06 -3.52 8.41
CA ARG A 137 -9.35 -4.79 9.08
C ARG A 137 -8.72 -5.93 8.32
N LEU A 138 -8.06 -6.83 9.05
CA LEU A 138 -7.45 -8.04 8.50
C LEU A 138 -8.01 -9.25 9.24
N TYR A 139 -8.77 -10.09 8.53
CA TYR A 139 -9.39 -11.29 9.08
C TYR A 139 -8.91 -12.54 8.33
N ALA A 140 -8.58 -13.59 9.06
CA ALA A 140 -8.39 -14.93 8.53
C ALA A 140 -9.48 -15.84 9.12
N GLY A 141 -10.40 -16.30 8.30
CA GLY A 141 -11.48 -17.20 8.73
C GLY A 141 -10.97 -18.59 9.07
N LYS A 142 -9.89 -19.04 8.44
CA LYS A 142 -9.21 -20.32 8.72
C LYS A 142 -7.73 -20.17 8.39
N GLY A 143 -6.89 -20.68 9.28
CA GLY A 143 -5.43 -20.50 9.18
C GLY A 143 -4.94 -19.26 9.94
N LYS A 144 -3.65 -19.00 9.89
CA LYS A 144 -3.01 -17.90 10.63
C LYS A 144 -2.90 -16.61 9.79
N VAL A 145 -2.88 -15.48 10.48
CA VAL A 145 -2.35 -14.23 9.93
C VAL A 145 -0.86 -14.20 10.23
N GLU A 146 -0.03 -14.01 9.22
CA GLU A 146 1.41 -13.93 9.36
C GLU A 146 1.92 -12.56 8.91
N ILE A 147 2.65 -11.88 9.79
CA ILE A 147 3.31 -10.60 9.52
C ILE A 147 4.80 -10.82 9.76
N GLN A 148 5.62 -10.63 8.73
CA GLN A 148 7.04 -10.93 8.77
C GLN A 148 7.85 -9.81 8.12
N ALA A 149 8.82 -9.24 8.86
CA ALA A 149 9.88 -8.38 8.34
C ALA A 149 11.20 -9.18 8.35
N GLN A 150 11.75 -9.47 7.18
CA GLN A 150 12.89 -10.41 7.07
C GLN A 150 14.24 -9.76 7.39
N ASN A 151 14.44 -8.50 7.00
CA ASN A 151 15.74 -7.83 7.11
C ASN A 151 15.73 -6.63 8.05
N ASP A 152 14.55 -6.18 8.48
CA ASP A 152 14.39 -5.00 9.31
C ASP A 152 13.33 -5.22 10.39
N GLY A 153 12.96 -4.17 11.14
CA GLY A 153 11.99 -4.21 12.21
C GLY A 153 10.54 -4.13 11.73
N ALA A 154 9.64 -4.33 12.68
CA ALA A 154 8.21 -4.06 12.53
C ALA A 154 7.75 -3.21 13.70
N ASP A 155 7.10 -2.07 13.42
CA ASP A 155 6.59 -1.15 14.41
C ASP A 155 5.06 -1.21 14.47
N LEU A 156 4.52 -1.31 15.68
CA LEU A 156 3.10 -1.13 15.95
C LEU A 156 2.92 0.13 16.79
N ILE A 157 2.49 1.22 16.16
CA ILE A 157 2.35 2.53 16.78
C ILE A 157 0.87 2.91 16.83
N VAL A 158 0.35 3.14 18.02
CA VAL A 158 -1.05 3.50 18.23
C VAL A 158 -1.16 4.67 19.22
N ARG A 159 -2.15 5.54 19.01
CA ARG A 159 -2.38 6.69 19.90
C ARG A 159 -3.05 6.32 21.22
N LYS A 160 -3.98 5.36 21.22
CA LYS A 160 -4.81 5.07 22.40
C LYS A 160 -4.36 3.80 23.11
N GLY A 161 -4.73 2.65 22.64
CA GLY A 161 -4.46 1.39 23.32
C GLY A 161 -4.20 0.26 22.35
N VAL A 162 -3.43 -0.74 22.79
CA VAL A 162 -3.21 -2.01 22.10
C VAL A 162 -3.78 -3.11 22.98
N GLN A 163 -4.57 -4.00 22.36
CA GLN A 163 -5.00 -5.23 22.99
C GLN A 163 -4.43 -6.42 22.21
N ILE A 164 -3.82 -7.35 22.92
CA ILE A 164 -3.34 -8.62 22.39
C ILE A 164 -3.99 -9.71 23.24
N ILE A 165 -4.88 -10.49 22.65
CA ILE A 165 -5.70 -11.49 23.37
C ILE A 165 -5.58 -12.82 22.65
N SER A 166 -5.25 -13.88 23.38
CA SER A 166 -5.43 -15.26 22.98
C SER A 166 -6.56 -15.85 23.79
N THR A 167 -7.58 -16.43 23.14
CA THR A 167 -8.78 -16.93 23.81
C THR A 167 -8.67 -18.39 24.22
N GLU A 168 -7.76 -19.16 23.63
CA GLU A 168 -7.68 -20.61 23.84
C GLU A 168 -6.30 -21.10 24.23
N ASP A 169 -5.24 -20.32 23.95
CA ASP A 169 -3.85 -20.73 24.21
C ASP A 169 -3.09 -19.57 24.86
N ARG A 170 -1.83 -19.42 24.59
CA ARG A 170 -0.90 -18.49 25.20
C ARG A 170 -0.48 -17.36 24.27
N ILE A 171 0.09 -16.33 24.86
CA ILE A 171 0.82 -15.27 24.17
C ILE A 171 2.30 -15.46 24.48
N GLU A 172 3.13 -15.56 23.45
CA GLU A 172 4.59 -15.70 23.59
C GLU A 172 5.30 -14.45 23.08
N PHE A 173 6.17 -13.90 23.90
CA PHE A 173 7.12 -12.87 23.51
C PHE A 173 8.53 -13.44 23.56
N ILE A 174 9.18 -13.60 22.41
CA ILE A 174 10.48 -14.25 22.31
C ILE A 174 11.48 -13.28 21.66
N ALA A 175 12.62 -13.08 22.30
CA ALA A 175 13.69 -12.25 21.78
C ALA A 175 15.05 -12.87 22.04
N LYS A 176 15.99 -12.76 21.08
CA LYS A 176 17.35 -13.29 21.22
C LYS A 176 18.15 -12.59 22.32
N LYS A 177 17.96 -11.28 22.49
CA LYS A 177 18.76 -10.47 23.43
C LYS A 177 17.98 -10.10 24.68
N LYS A 178 16.89 -9.38 24.54
CA LYS A 178 16.08 -8.92 25.66
C LYS A 178 14.66 -8.54 25.27
N ILE A 179 13.77 -8.62 26.24
CA ILE A 179 12.40 -8.07 26.19
C ILE A 179 12.36 -6.94 27.21
N VAL A 180 11.85 -5.78 26.81
CA VAL A 180 11.69 -4.63 27.70
C VAL A 180 10.22 -4.19 27.66
N ILE A 181 9.63 -4.07 28.84
CA ILE A 181 8.31 -3.50 29.05
C ILE A 181 8.52 -2.21 29.84
N LEU A 182 8.21 -1.08 29.21
CA LEU A 182 8.46 0.25 29.77
C LEU A 182 7.15 1.02 29.86
N SER A 183 6.93 1.66 30.99
CA SER A 183 5.82 2.58 31.22
C SER A 183 6.28 3.72 32.13
N ASP A 184 6.25 4.96 31.61
CA ASP A 184 6.69 6.15 32.30
C ASP A 184 8.11 5.97 32.92
N THR A 185 8.19 5.86 34.24
CA THR A 185 9.44 5.72 34.99
C THR A 185 9.72 4.29 35.48
N SER A 186 8.85 3.34 35.12
CA SER A 186 8.95 1.93 35.57
C SER A 186 9.24 0.99 34.41
N MET A 187 10.12 0.02 34.63
CA MET A 187 10.61 -0.91 33.63
C MET A 187 10.66 -2.34 34.15
N LEU A 188 10.31 -3.30 33.31
CA LEU A 188 10.62 -4.71 33.44
C LEU A 188 11.51 -5.15 32.29
N GLU A 189 12.73 -5.62 32.57
CA GLU A 189 13.64 -6.21 31.60
C GLU A 189 13.80 -7.70 31.85
N VAL A 190 13.64 -8.51 30.80
CA VAL A 190 13.98 -9.94 30.81
C VAL A 190 15.12 -10.15 29.80
N SER A 191 16.28 -10.61 30.28
CA SER A 191 17.49 -10.75 29.47
C SER A 191 18.36 -11.91 29.97
N GLY A 192 19.48 -12.17 29.29
CA GLY A 192 20.48 -13.15 29.74
C GLY A 192 21.13 -12.83 31.10
N LYS A 193 20.95 -11.61 31.62
CA LYS A 193 21.42 -11.21 32.95
C LYS A 193 20.39 -11.52 34.07
N GLY A 194 19.16 -11.83 33.70
CA GLY A 194 18.07 -12.09 34.62
C GLY A 194 16.81 -11.28 34.35
N VAL A 195 15.92 -11.24 35.32
CA VAL A 195 14.70 -10.43 35.32
C VAL A 195 14.94 -9.24 36.24
N LEU A 196 14.92 -8.02 35.68
CA LEU A 196 15.18 -6.78 36.39
C LEU A 196 13.93 -5.93 36.40
N THR A 197 13.44 -5.60 37.60
CA THR A 197 12.34 -4.65 37.80
C THR A 197 12.92 -3.37 38.37
N THR A 198 12.65 -2.22 37.74
CA THR A 198 13.09 -0.89 38.19
C THR A 198 11.87 0.01 38.30
N THR A 199 11.63 0.60 39.47
CA THR A 199 10.56 1.54 39.71
C THR A 199 10.96 2.53 40.82
N PRO A 200 10.64 3.83 40.74
CA PRO A 200 10.80 4.76 41.84
C PRO A 200 9.67 4.66 42.85
N GLY A 201 8.59 3.95 42.49
CA GLY A 201 7.41 3.76 43.34
C GLY A 201 7.38 2.43 44.07
N LEU A 202 6.20 2.01 44.48
CA LEU A 202 5.97 0.75 45.18
C LEU A 202 6.07 -0.44 44.22
N PHE A 203 6.81 -1.47 44.67
CA PHE A 203 6.77 -2.80 44.06
C PHE A 203 6.05 -3.75 45.02
N GLU A 204 4.82 -4.16 44.69
CA GLU A 204 3.99 -5.04 45.53
C GLU A 204 3.73 -6.36 44.83
N VAL A 205 3.90 -7.45 45.54
CA VAL A 205 3.61 -8.82 45.06
C VAL A 205 2.55 -9.42 46.00
N LYS A 206 1.40 -9.77 45.44
CA LYS A 206 0.32 -10.50 46.17
C LYS A 206 0.35 -11.96 45.66
N SER A 207 0.71 -12.88 46.55
CA SER A 207 0.89 -14.29 46.20
C SER A 207 0.47 -15.15 47.40
N GLY A 208 -0.21 -16.25 47.12
CA GLY A 208 -0.53 -17.27 48.15
C GLY A 208 0.71 -18.02 48.64
N GLN A 209 1.75 -18.14 47.84
CA GLN A 209 3.02 -18.78 48.17
C GLN A 209 4.15 -18.17 47.36
N GLN A 210 5.33 -18.04 47.94
CA GLN A 210 6.56 -17.58 47.28
C GLN A 210 7.65 -18.62 47.50
N ASN A 211 8.25 -19.09 46.40
CA ASN A 211 9.36 -20.02 46.43
C ASN A 211 10.57 -19.43 45.69
N PHE A 212 11.72 -19.42 46.29
CA PHE A 212 13.00 -19.06 45.69
C PHE A 212 13.85 -20.33 45.57
N LEU A 213 14.09 -20.73 44.32
CA LEU A 213 14.87 -21.92 43.96
C LEU A 213 16.18 -21.51 43.30
N SER A 214 17.10 -22.46 43.14
CA SER A 214 18.33 -22.25 42.38
C SER A 214 18.01 -21.98 40.91
N GLY A 215 18.80 -21.09 40.27
CA GLY A 215 18.59 -20.71 38.88
C GLY A 215 18.77 -21.87 37.90
N GLU A 216 17.90 -21.95 36.91
CA GLU A 216 17.95 -22.89 35.79
C GLU A 216 18.05 -22.15 34.47
N LYS A 217 18.76 -22.72 33.48
CA LYS A 217 18.87 -22.13 32.13
C LYS A 217 17.74 -22.61 31.24
N VAL A 218 17.08 -21.67 30.56
CA VAL A 218 16.08 -21.95 29.54
C VAL A 218 16.69 -21.73 28.16
N SER A 219 16.48 -22.66 27.24
CA SER A 219 16.87 -22.53 25.83
C SER A 219 15.75 -21.90 25.03
N VAL A 220 16.10 -20.91 24.21
CA VAL A 220 15.16 -20.22 23.30
C VAL A 220 15.45 -20.67 21.88
N SER A 221 14.44 -21.24 21.20
CA SER A 221 14.48 -21.55 19.77
C SER A 221 13.80 -20.42 19.00
N LEU A 222 14.49 -19.87 18.01
CA LEU A 222 13.97 -18.82 17.15
C LEU A 222 13.80 -19.36 15.72
N PRO A 223 12.76 -18.92 14.99
CA PRO A 223 12.62 -19.25 13.58
C PRO A 223 13.78 -18.64 12.78
N ILE A 224 14.26 -19.38 11.79
CA ILE A 224 15.26 -18.89 10.83
C ILE A 224 14.49 -18.14 9.74
N LEU A 225 14.72 -16.83 9.66
CA LEU A 225 14.18 -16.02 8.58
C LEU A 225 15.05 -16.19 7.32
N PRO A 226 14.46 -16.25 6.12
CA PRO A 226 15.25 -16.35 4.89
C PRO A 226 16.06 -15.07 4.69
N PHE A 227 17.38 -15.23 4.56
CA PHE A 227 18.28 -14.16 4.13
C PHE A 227 18.27 -14.12 2.59
N GLY A 228 17.42 -13.27 2.00
CA GLY A 228 17.50 -12.95 0.59
C GLY A 228 18.45 -11.77 0.39
N SER A 229 19.51 -11.94 -0.41
CA SER A 229 20.14 -10.78 -1.03
C SER A 229 19.16 -10.25 -2.07
N PHE A 230 18.41 -9.21 -1.74
CA PHE A 230 17.67 -8.45 -2.74
C PHE A 230 18.71 -7.71 -3.58
N ASN A 231 19.25 -8.39 -4.60
CA ASN A 231 20.02 -7.71 -5.62
C ASN A 231 19.11 -6.68 -6.27
N ASN A 232 19.50 -5.41 -6.24
CA ASN A 232 18.83 -4.30 -6.92
C ASN A 232 18.81 -4.42 -8.46
N THR A 233 19.05 -5.61 -9.00
CA THR A 233 18.92 -5.90 -10.42
C THR A 233 17.46 -6.21 -10.70
N CYS A 234 16.73 -5.20 -11.16
CA CYS A 234 15.41 -5.40 -11.76
C CYS A 234 15.53 -6.44 -12.90
N PRO A 235 14.85 -7.59 -12.84
CA PRO A 235 14.93 -8.60 -13.88
C PRO A 235 14.25 -8.18 -15.19
N LEU A 236 13.54 -7.06 -15.19
CA LEU A 236 12.86 -6.51 -16.35
C LEU A 236 13.79 -5.53 -17.08
N LYS A 237 14.06 -5.78 -18.38
CA LYS A 237 14.69 -4.82 -19.28
C LYS A 237 13.80 -3.57 -19.35
N GLY A 238 14.18 -2.49 -18.68
CA GLY A 238 13.41 -1.23 -18.69
C GLY A 238 13.34 -0.48 -17.36
N CYS A 239 13.91 -1.01 -16.29
CA CYS A 239 14.06 -0.22 -15.08
C CYS A 239 15.12 0.87 -15.30
N TYR A 240 14.69 2.06 -15.68
CA TYR A 240 15.54 3.25 -15.75
C TYR A 240 15.90 3.71 -14.33
N GLY A 241 16.94 3.11 -13.75
CA GLY A 241 17.63 3.68 -12.60
C GLY A 241 18.56 4.79 -13.09
N ASN A 242 18.41 5.99 -12.55
CA ASN A 242 19.39 7.06 -12.71
C ASN A 242 20.73 6.58 -12.14
N ASN A 243 21.64 6.18 -13.04
CA ASN A 243 23.04 5.95 -12.72
C ASN A 243 23.74 7.30 -12.53
N ASN A 244 23.62 7.90 -11.35
CA ASN A 244 24.60 8.86 -10.88
C ASN A 244 25.80 8.07 -10.34
N THR A 245 26.70 7.69 -11.24
CA THR A 245 28.06 7.28 -10.89
C THR A 245 28.81 8.49 -10.33
N GLN A 246 28.86 8.61 -9.01
CA GLN A 246 29.93 9.37 -8.37
C GLN A 246 31.26 8.68 -8.71
N LYS A 247 32.08 9.33 -9.52
CA LYS A 247 33.50 9.02 -9.68
C LYS A 247 34.19 9.41 -8.38
N ASP A 248 34.52 8.43 -7.56
CA ASP A 248 35.53 8.61 -6.54
C ASP A 248 36.88 8.82 -7.23
N LYS A 249 37.35 10.08 -7.21
CA LYS A 249 38.75 10.41 -7.41
C LYS A 249 39.45 10.26 -6.07
N ASN A 250 40.12 9.17 -5.90
CA ASN A 250 41.26 9.09 -4.98
C ASN A 250 42.51 8.76 -5.82
N SER A 251 43.34 9.74 -5.98
CA SER A 251 44.76 9.59 -6.27
C SER A 251 45.50 10.55 -5.37
N ASP A 252 46.48 10.00 -4.71
CA ASP A 252 47.57 10.51 -3.90
C ASP A 252 47.32 10.51 -2.40
#